data_18a23c521c8ef35148e738fea376f82c
#
_entry.id   18a23c521c8ef35148e738fea376f82c
#
_cell.length_a   1.000
_cell.length_b   1.000
_cell.length_c   1.000
_cell.angle_alpha   90.00
_cell.angle_beta   90.00
_cell.angle_gamma   90.00
#
_symmetry.space_group_name_H-M   'P 1'
#
loop_
_entity.id
_entity.type
_entity.pdbx_description
1 polymer ?
#
loop_
_entity_poly.entity_id
_entity_poly.type
_entity_poly.pdbx_seq_one_letter_code
_entity_poly.pdbx_strand_id
1 'polypeptide(L)'
;MTRLTKLSAAFLAIFMTAGNSVAQEEKSLEPAVKKATEINQSAATSQQKINNITDQIDNKLQQFKAINKETTGLDVYNGQLQKQIDNQMQEMADLNASIDGVSIIERQITPLMMRMISGLAQFVELDVPFLAQERNKRVVSLQAMMDRADIAPSEKFRRVMEAYQVEMDYGRSLEAYSGLHIIDGQERDVDFLRVGRTALIYQTRDASLQGTWNKQTRQWEALSSSYRTQVTKGLRMAKKQLAPDLLMLPIALTD
;
A
#
# COMPACT_ATOMS: atom_id res chain seq x y z
N MET A 1 -42.94 -38.74 25.33
CA MET A 1 -44.28 -39.16 24.82
C MET A 1 -44.63 -40.52 25.38
N THR A 2 -44.97 -40.72 26.66
CA THR A 2 -45.49 -42.00 27.18
C THR A 2 -45.91 -41.90 28.67
N ARG A 3 -46.72 -40.92 29.03
CA ARG A 3 -47.35 -40.88 30.38
C ARG A 3 -48.73 -40.25 30.43
N LEU A 4 -49.40 -40.03 29.29
CA LEU A 4 -50.71 -39.39 29.26
C LEU A 4 -51.88 -40.31 28.80
N THR A 5 -51.65 -41.60 28.65
CA THR A 5 -52.72 -42.52 28.14
C THR A 5 -53.22 -43.53 29.16
N LYS A 6 -52.99 -43.33 30.46
CA LYS A 6 -53.50 -44.26 31.49
C LYS A 6 -54.56 -43.71 32.44
N LEU A 7 -55.13 -42.57 32.17
CA LEU A 7 -56.20 -41.98 33.06
C LEU A 7 -57.57 -41.93 32.45
N SER A 8 -57.80 -42.40 31.22
CA SER A 8 -59.16 -42.38 30.59
C SER A 8 -59.93 -43.72 30.61
N ALA A 9 -59.39 -44.76 31.28
CA ALA A 9 -60.03 -46.08 31.30
C ALA A 9 -60.74 -46.41 32.62
N ALA A 10 -60.73 -45.52 33.62
CA ALA A 10 -61.32 -45.78 34.93
C ALA A 10 -62.71 -45.13 35.18
N PHE A 11 -63.30 -44.48 34.18
CA PHE A 11 -64.59 -43.78 34.37
C PHE A 11 -65.78 -44.40 33.62
N LEU A 12 -65.63 -45.58 33.00
CA LEU A 12 -66.70 -46.19 32.20
C LEU A 12 -67.32 -47.47 32.84
N ALA A 13 -67.11 -47.78 34.13
CA ALA A 13 -67.54 -49.05 34.73
C ALA A 13 -68.52 -48.88 35.91
N ILE A 14 -69.15 -47.76 36.14
CA ILE A 14 -70.16 -47.57 37.22
C ILE A 14 -71.48 -47.03 36.65
N PHE A 15 -72.02 -47.68 35.62
CA PHE A 15 -73.41 -47.27 35.16
C PHE A 15 -74.22 -48.45 34.65
N MET A 16 -74.19 -49.59 35.35
CA MET A 16 -75.15 -50.66 35.09
C MET A 16 -75.50 -51.47 36.37
N THR A 17 -76.11 -50.83 37.33
CA THR A 17 -77.04 -51.55 38.22
C THR A 17 -77.93 -50.52 38.95
N ALA A 18 -79.15 -50.29 38.50
CA ALA A 18 -80.30 -50.02 39.31
C ALA A 18 -81.49 -49.65 38.39
N GLY A 19 -82.12 -50.68 37.88
CA GLY A 19 -83.48 -50.54 37.38
C GLY A 19 -84.44 -50.51 38.54
N ASN A 20 -85.56 -49.78 38.36
CA ASN A 20 -86.75 -49.69 39.14
C ASN A 20 -86.71 -49.08 40.55
N SER A 21 -87.04 -47.81 40.60
CA SER A 21 -88.14 -47.37 41.50
C SER A 21 -88.60 -45.96 41.14
N VAL A 22 -89.81 -45.86 40.63
CA VAL A 22 -90.85 -44.92 40.97
C VAL A 22 -90.65 -43.43 40.69
N ALA A 23 -91.46 -42.98 39.71
CA ALA A 23 -91.98 -41.62 39.57
C ALA A 23 -92.41 -41.03 40.92
N GLN A 24 -91.63 -40.07 41.41
CA GLN A 24 -92.02 -38.97 42.29
C GLN A 24 -90.81 -38.18 42.76
N GLU A 25 -90.30 -37.29 41.92
CA GLU A 25 -89.58 -36.08 42.35
C GLU A 25 -89.16 -35.19 41.15
N GLU A 26 -90.11 -34.85 40.29
CA GLU A 26 -89.94 -33.91 39.21
C GLU A 26 -89.72 -32.46 39.69
N LYS A 27 -89.83 -32.21 40.99
CA LYS A 27 -89.69 -30.87 41.59
C LYS A 27 -88.33 -30.56 42.24
N SER A 28 -87.49 -31.55 42.38
CA SER A 28 -86.23 -31.37 43.07
C SER A 28 -84.98 -31.30 42.11
N LEU A 29 -85.16 -31.71 40.87
CA LEU A 29 -84.02 -31.72 39.88
C LEU A 29 -83.78 -30.36 39.17
N GLU A 30 -84.78 -29.54 39.02
CA GLU A 30 -84.71 -28.24 38.36
C GLU A 30 -83.68 -27.28 39.00
N PRO A 31 -83.63 -27.09 40.34
CA PRO A 31 -82.65 -26.27 40.97
C PRO A 31 -81.22 -26.87 40.90
N ALA A 32 -81.08 -28.20 40.87
CA ALA A 32 -79.79 -28.88 40.70
C ALA A 32 -79.21 -28.72 39.27
N VAL A 33 -80.11 -28.88 38.27
CA VAL A 33 -79.74 -28.64 36.85
C VAL A 33 -79.39 -27.17 36.62
N LYS A 34 -80.16 -26.23 37.20
CA LYS A 34 -79.83 -24.78 37.08
C LYS A 34 -78.49 -24.44 37.72
N LYS A 35 -78.19 -25.01 38.88
CA LYS A 35 -76.93 -24.83 39.57
C LYS A 35 -75.74 -25.46 38.79
N ALA A 36 -75.98 -26.64 38.19
CA ALA A 36 -74.96 -27.28 37.30
C ALA A 36 -74.74 -26.46 36.05
N THR A 37 -75.75 -25.84 35.47
CA THR A 37 -75.65 -24.96 34.31
C THR A 37 -74.84 -23.67 34.65
N GLU A 38 -75.18 -23.08 35.83
CA GLU A 38 -74.44 -21.91 36.33
C GLU A 38 -72.92 -22.22 36.59
N ILE A 39 -72.65 -23.39 37.18
CA ILE A 39 -71.24 -23.85 37.38
C ILE A 39 -70.56 -24.07 36.05
N ASN A 40 -71.21 -24.73 35.08
CA ASN A 40 -70.65 -24.95 33.75
C ASN A 40 -70.41 -23.62 33.01
N GLN A 41 -71.30 -22.66 33.12
CA GLN A 41 -71.15 -21.34 32.53
C GLN A 41 -70.02 -20.53 33.18
N SER A 42 -69.91 -20.62 34.51
CA SER A 42 -68.79 -20.02 35.25
C SER A 42 -67.49 -20.69 34.90
N ALA A 43 -67.45 -22.01 34.75
CA ALA A 43 -66.27 -22.76 34.31
C ALA A 43 -65.82 -22.37 32.87
N ALA A 44 -66.81 -22.27 31.95
CA ALA A 44 -66.54 -21.83 30.57
C ALA A 44 -66.00 -20.40 30.54
N THR A 45 -66.57 -19.48 31.33
CA THR A 45 -66.10 -18.10 31.46
C THR A 45 -64.64 -18.05 32.04
N SER A 46 -64.40 -18.88 33.05
CA SER A 46 -63.09 -19.00 33.66
C SER A 46 -62.04 -19.56 32.68
N GLN A 47 -62.43 -20.59 31.90
CA GLN A 47 -61.59 -21.16 30.87
C GLN A 47 -61.25 -20.12 29.76
N GLN A 48 -62.25 -19.32 29.38
CA GLN A 48 -62.07 -18.26 28.40
C GLN A 48 -61.10 -17.18 28.91
N LYS A 49 -61.16 -16.84 30.20
CA LYS A 49 -60.19 -15.94 30.85
C LYS A 49 -58.80 -16.56 30.88
N ILE A 50 -58.64 -17.84 31.19
CA ILE A 50 -57.37 -18.55 31.18
C ILE A 50 -56.75 -18.55 29.78
N ASN A 51 -57.56 -18.87 28.76
CA ASN A 51 -57.07 -18.85 27.37
C ASN A 51 -56.55 -17.44 26.96
N ASN A 52 -57.34 -16.40 27.27
CA ASN A 52 -56.93 -15.01 26.99
C ASN A 52 -55.66 -14.62 27.73
N ILE A 53 -55.47 -15.05 28.97
CA ILE A 53 -54.26 -14.80 29.74
C ILE A 53 -53.10 -15.58 29.15
N THR A 54 -53.31 -16.82 28.72
CA THR A 54 -52.29 -17.63 28.06
C THR A 54 -51.82 -16.98 26.77
N ASP A 55 -52.73 -16.52 25.92
CA ASP A 55 -52.42 -15.80 24.68
C ASP A 55 -51.63 -14.50 24.96
N GLN A 56 -52.00 -13.77 26.02
CA GLN A 56 -51.28 -12.57 26.45
C GLN A 56 -49.86 -12.91 26.94
N ILE A 57 -49.70 -13.99 27.68
CA ILE A 57 -48.39 -14.45 28.16
C ILE A 57 -47.50 -14.82 26.97
N ASP A 58 -48.02 -15.58 26.00
CA ASP A 58 -47.30 -15.99 24.82
C ASP A 58 -46.85 -14.79 23.97
N ASN A 59 -47.77 -13.84 23.76
CA ASN A 59 -47.46 -12.59 23.07
C ASN A 59 -46.38 -11.78 23.81
N LYS A 60 -46.48 -11.64 25.13
CA LYS A 60 -45.49 -10.95 25.96
C LYS A 60 -44.15 -11.66 25.95
N LEU A 61 -44.12 -12.98 25.97
CA LEU A 61 -42.92 -13.79 25.90
C LEU A 61 -42.19 -13.60 24.55
N GLN A 62 -42.95 -13.58 23.45
CA GLN A 62 -42.40 -13.32 22.12
C GLN A 62 -41.84 -11.91 22.03
N GLN A 63 -42.55 -10.90 22.51
CA GLN A 63 -42.06 -9.51 22.59
C GLN A 63 -40.80 -9.41 23.43
N PHE A 64 -40.76 -10.02 24.60
CA PHE A 64 -39.60 -10.04 25.46
C PHE A 64 -38.37 -10.67 24.76
N LYS A 65 -38.56 -11.83 24.11
CA LYS A 65 -37.50 -12.50 23.35
C LYS A 65 -36.96 -11.61 22.20
N ALA A 66 -37.86 -10.95 21.47
CA ALA A 66 -37.51 -10.05 20.39
C ALA A 66 -36.68 -8.86 20.89
N ILE A 67 -37.18 -8.16 21.92
CA ILE A 67 -36.50 -7.01 22.53
C ILE A 67 -35.13 -7.44 23.12
N ASN A 68 -35.07 -8.55 23.82
CA ASN A 68 -33.83 -9.04 24.40
C ASN A 68 -32.79 -9.38 23.33
N LYS A 69 -33.22 -9.98 22.21
CA LYS A 69 -32.35 -10.25 21.05
C LYS A 69 -31.83 -8.94 20.42
N GLU A 70 -32.71 -7.96 20.26
CA GLU A 70 -32.34 -6.64 19.73
C GLU A 70 -31.36 -5.92 20.64
N THR A 71 -31.64 -5.88 21.96
CA THR A 71 -30.72 -5.26 22.94
C THR A 71 -29.37 -5.92 22.93
N THR A 72 -29.31 -7.26 22.95
CA THR A 72 -28.02 -7.98 22.86
C THR A 72 -27.29 -7.67 21.54
N GLY A 73 -28.03 -7.59 20.43
CA GLY A 73 -27.43 -7.21 19.13
C GLY A 73 -26.86 -5.80 19.15
N LEU A 74 -27.57 -4.84 19.73
CA LEU A 74 -27.13 -3.46 19.89
C LEU A 74 -25.91 -3.34 20.82
N ASP A 75 -25.87 -4.10 21.90
CA ASP A 75 -24.70 -4.10 22.81
C ASP A 75 -23.44 -4.59 22.08
N VAL A 76 -23.53 -5.67 21.31
CA VAL A 76 -22.40 -6.17 20.49
C VAL A 76 -22.01 -5.14 19.43
N TYR A 77 -22.98 -4.54 18.74
CA TYR A 77 -22.74 -3.52 17.74
C TYR A 77 -22.05 -2.28 18.32
N ASN A 78 -22.56 -1.76 19.44
CA ASN A 78 -21.97 -0.62 20.12
C ASN A 78 -20.56 -0.92 20.63
N GLY A 79 -20.33 -2.12 21.15
CA GLY A 79 -18.99 -2.56 21.52
C GLY A 79 -18.02 -2.61 20.33
N GLN A 80 -18.49 -3.01 19.16
CA GLN A 80 -17.68 -2.99 17.94
C GLN A 80 -17.43 -1.57 17.44
N LEU A 81 -18.43 -0.69 17.48
CA LEU A 81 -18.25 0.72 17.13
C LEU A 81 -17.26 1.42 18.06
N GLN A 82 -17.32 1.15 19.36
CA GLN A 82 -16.37 1.72 20.32
C GLN A 82 -14.94 1.32 19.97
N LYS A 83 -14.69 0.05 19.65
CA LYS A 83 -13.35 -0.41 19.21
C LYS A 83 -12.89 0.29 17.92
N GLN A 84 -13.80 0.54 16.97
CA GLN A 84 -13.47 1.27 15.76
C GLN A 84 -13.09 2.73 16.05
N ILE A 85 -13.83 3.39 16.96
CA ILE A 85 -13.53 4.75 17.40
C ILE A 85 -12.15 4.80 18.07
N ASP A 86 -11.87 3.87 18.98
CA ASP A 86 -10.59 3.81 19.68
C ASP A 86 -9.43 3.62 18.70
N ASN A 87 -9.58 2.73 17.71
CA ASN A 87 -8.59 2.53 16.66
C ASN A 87 -8.39 3.79 15.80
N GLN A 88 -9.46 4.47 15.40
CA GLN A 88 -9.38 5.72 14.63
C GLN A 88 -8.69 6.83 15.42
N MET A 89 -8.97 6.93 16.72
CA MET A 89 -8.30 7.89 17.59
C MET A 89 -6.80 7.59 17.70
N GLN A 90 -6.41 6.32 17.81
CA GLN A 90 -5.01 5.92 17.80
C GLN A 90 -4.34 6.25 16.46
N GLU A 91 -4.98 5.93 15.35
CA GLU A 91 -4.46 6.24 14.01
C GLU A 91 -4.30 7.76 13.79
N MET A 92 -5.24 8.58 14.28
CA MET A 92 -5.09 10.04 14.24
C MET A 92 -3.89 10.53 15.08
N ALA A 93 -3.66 9.94 16.25
CA ALA A 93 -2.52 10.29 17.08
C ALA A 93 -1.19 9.93 16.39
N ASP A 94 -1.11 8.74 15.79
CA ASP A 94 0.07 8.27 15.06
C ASP A 94 0.32 9.12 13.80
N LEU A 95 -0.74 9.51 13.11
CA LEU A 95 -0.66 10.40 11.94
C LEU A 95 -0.15 11.79 12.32
N ASN A 96 -0.65 12.37 13.41
CA ASN A 96 -0.19 13.67 13.90
C ASN A 96 1.30 13.62 14.28
N ALA A 97 1.72 12.58 15.01
CA ALA A 97 3.14 12.37 15.33
C ALA A 97 4.01 12.22 14.06
N SER A 98 3.47 11.55 13.02
CA SER A 98 4.14 11.42 11.74
C SER A 98 4.26 12.75 10.99
N ILE A 99 3.20 13.58 11.00
CA ILE A 99 3.21 14.92 10.40
C ILE A 99 4.26 15.81 11.06
N ASP A 100 4.33 15.80 12.41
CA ASP A 100 5.33 16.53 13.14
C ASP A 100 6.76 16.08 12.80
N GLY A 101 6.96 14.76 12.67
CA GLY A 101 8.22 14.16 12.22
C GLY A 101 8.62 14.60 10.80
N VAL A 102 7.68 14.61 9.85
CA VAL A 102 7.91 15.06 8.47
C VAL A 102 8.38 16.51 8.42
N SER A 103 7.77 17.42 9.19
CA SER A 103 8.16 18.82 9.24
C SER A 103 9.59 19.02 9.73
N ILE A 104 10.08 18.18 10.61
CA ILE A 104 11.48 18.19 11.08
C ILE A 104 12.40 17.70 9.97
N ILE A 105 12.03 16.58 9.32
CA ILE A 105 12.79 15.99 8.22
C ILE A 105 12.93 16.98 7.06
N GLU A 106 11.86 17.64 6.64
CA GLU A 106 11.88 18.64 5.56
C GLU A 106 12.85 19.78 5.83
N ARG A 107 12.89 20.28 7.05
CA ARG A 107 13.84 21.33 7.45
C ARG A 107 15.30 20.87 7.43
N GLN A 108 15.55 19.58 7.67
CA GLN A 108 16.89 19.02 7.67
C GLN A 108 17.35 18.56 6.28
N ILE A 109 16.43 18.03 5.46
CA ILE A 109 16.78 17.45 4.15
C ILE A 109 17.08 18.52 3.11
N THR A 110 16.44 19.71 3.20
CA THR A 110 16.69 20.81 2.25
C THR A 110 18.14 21.28 2.27
N PRO A 111 18.76 21.62 3.42
CA PRO A 111 20.18 21.96 3.49
C PRO A 111 21.10 20.80 3.05
N LEU A 112 20.71 19.57 3.31
CA LEU A 112 21.44 18.38 2.84
C LEU A 112 21.45 18.33 1.31
N MET A 113 20.29 18.45 0.67
CA MET A 113 20.19 18.46 -0.80
C MET A 113 21.01 19.59 -1.43
N MET A 114 20.98 20.78 -0.83
CA MET A 114 21.81 21.92 -1.31
C MET A 114 23.30 21.57 -1.27
N ARG A 115 23.79 20.99 -0.18
CA ARG A 115 25.19 20.51 -0.10
C ARG A 115 25.49 19.41 -1.09
N MET A 116 24.57 18.45 -1.30
CA MET A 116 24.71 17.40 -2.29
C MET A 116 24.85 17.99 -3.69
N ILE A 117 23.98 18.91 -4.09
CA ILE A 117 24.02 19.55 -5.41
C ILE A 117 25.33 20.33 -5.59
N SER A 118 25.78 21.06 -4.55
CA SER A 118 27.06 21.76 -4.57
C SER A 118 28.24 20.80 -4.71
N GLY A 119 28.24 19.69 -3.96
CA GLY A 119 29.26 18.65 -4.08
C GLY A 119 29.26 17.98 -5.46
N LEU A 120 28.07 17.75 -6.04
CA LEU A 120 27.94 17.22 -7.39
C LEU A 120 28.49 18.18 -8.44
N ALA A 121 28.25 19.49 -8.29
CA ALA A 121 28.79 20.53 -9.18
C ALA A 121 30.32 20.53 -9.16
N GLN A 122 30.92 20.56 -7.98
CA GLN A 122 32.36 20.50 -7.81
C GLN A 122 32.95 19.20 -8.37
N PHE A 123 32.29 18.08 -8.15
CA PHE A 123 32.71 16.81 -8.68
C PHE A 123 32.70 16.81 -10.22
N VAL A 124 31.66 17.33 -10.87
CA VAL A 124 31.58 17.44 -12.34
C VAL A 124 32.70 18.34 -12.90
N GLU A 125 33.01 19.44 -12.21
CA GLU A 125 34.08 20.36 -12.62
C GLU A 125 35.50 19.75 -12.52
N LEU A 126 35.71 18.95 -11.49
CA LEU A 126 37.04 18.32 -11.24
C LEU A 126 37.26 17.04 -12.03
N ASP A 127 36.20 16.41 -12.52
CA ASP A 127 36.23 15.13 -13.21
C ASP A 127 36.78 15.26 -14.66
N VAL A 128 36.90 14.14 -15.34
CA VAL A 128 37.19 14.06 -16.76
C VAL A 128 36.13 14.80 -17.58
N PRO A 129 36.48 15.63 -18.57
CA PRO A 129 35.54 16.53 -19.25
C PRO A 129 34.72 15.82 -20.34
N PHE A 130 34.01 14.76 -20.00
CA PHE A 130 33.05 14.11 -20.90
C PHE A 130 31.64 14.65 -20.70
N LEU A 131 30.87 14.77 -21.76
CA LEU A 131 29.48 15.23 -21.76
C LEU A 131 29.25 16.49 -20.87
N ALA A 132 30.24 17.42 -20.90
CA ALA A 132 30.28 18.54 -19.97
C ALA A 132 29.00 19.40 -20.02
N GLN A 133 28.43 19.64 -21.21
CA GLN A 133 27.21 20.43 -21.35
C GLN A 133 26.01 19.73 -20.70
N GLU A 134 25.87 18.43 -20.91
CA GLU A 134 24.75 17.65 -20.34
C GLU A 134 24.85 17.57 -18.81
N ARG A 135 26.05 17.27 -18.28
CA ARG A 135 26.30 17.17 -16.84
C ARG A 135 26.08 18.52 -16.14
N ASN A 136 26.59 19.62 -16.70
CA ASN A 136 26.35 20.96 -16.17
C ASN A 136 24.87 21.36 -16.25
N LYS A 137 24.19 21.07 -17.34
CA LYS A 137 22.75 21.32 -17.48
C LYS A 137 21.95 20.57 -16.41
N ARG A 138 22.34 19.33 -16.09
CA ARG A 138 21.71 18.54 -15.01
C ARG A 138 21.88 19.21 -13.65
N VAL A 139 23.10 19.67 -13.32
CA VAL A 139 23.36 20.39 -12.06
C VAL A 139 22.55 21.68 -11.97
N VAL A 140 22.54 22.51 -13.02
CA VAL A 140 21.77 23.75 -13.07
C VAL A 140 20.26 23.47 -12.94
N SER A 141 19.77 22.42 -13.59
CA SER A 141 18.37 22.02 -13.47
C SER A 141 17.99 21.60 -12.04
N LEU A 142 18.88 20.91 -11.33
CA LEU A 142 18.69 20.55 -9.93
C LEU A 142 18.67 21.78 -9.02
N GLN A 143 19.58 22.74 -9.25
CA GLN A 143 19.59 24.00 -8.51
C GLN A 143 18.28 24.78 -8.70
N ALA A 144 17.85 24.97 -9.95
CA ALA A 144 16.58 25.63 -10.26
C ALA A 144 15.35 24.92 -9.67
N MET A 145 15.39 23.59 -9.59
CA MET A 145 14.32 22.81 -8.97
C MET A 145 14.21 23.07 -7.46
N MET A 146 15.31 23.36 -6.77
CA MET A 146 15.27 23.62 -5.32
C MET A 146 14.43 24.83 -4.97
N ASP A 147 14.39 25.86 -5.84
CA ASP A 147 13.64 27.11 -5.64
C ASP A 147 12.14 26.95 -5.94
N ARG A 148 11.73 25.87 -6.57
CA ARG A 148 10.34 25.62 -6.92
C ARG A 148 9.53 25.16 -5.72
N ALA A 149 8.40 25.83 -5.46
CA ALA A 149 7.46 25.50 -4.39
C ALA A 149 6.45 24.41 -4.78
N ASP A 150 6.24 24.19 -6.09
CA ASP A 150 5.28 23.22 -6.63
C ASP A 150 5.80 21.76 -6.62
N ILE A 151 7.05 21.54 -6.23
CA ILE A 151 7.68 20.21 -6.16
C ILE A 151 7.86 19.81 -4.71
N ALA A 152 7.29 18.65 -4.35
CA ALA A 152 7.43 18.10 -3.01
C ALA A 152 8.91 17.79 -2.65
N PRO A 153 9.31 17.97 -1.37
CA PRO A 153 10.67 17.71 -0.92
C PRO A 153 11.16 16.28 -1.22
N SER A 154 10.30 15.30 -1.12
CA SER A 154 10.60 13.91 -1.45
C SER A 154 10.97 13.72 -2.93
N GLU A 155 10.27 14.41 -3.84
CA GLU A 155 10.57 14.37 -5.27
C GLU A 155 11.89 15.11 -5.57
N LYS A 156 12.16 16.22 -4.91
CA LYS A 156 13.45 16.92 -5.01
C LYS A 156 14.60 16.00 -4.61
N PHE A 157 14.45 15.32 -3.47
CA PHE A 157 15.46 14.36 -3.01
C PHE A 157 15.67 13.21 -3.99
N ARG A 158 14.58 12.63 -4.50
CA ARG A 158 14.64 11.57 -5.51
C ARG A 158 15.44 12.00 -6.74
N ARG A 159 15.19 13.21 -7.26
CA ARG A 159 15.93 13.76 -8.41
C ARG A 159 17.40 13.98 -8.15
N VAL A 160 17.76 14.43 -6.95
CA VAL A 160 19.16 14.57 -6.54
C VAL A 160 19.84 13.20 -6.50
N MET A 161 19.19 12.20 -5.91
CA MET A 161 19.70 10.82 -5.87
C MET A 161 19.85 10.21 -7.26
N GLU A 162 18.89 10.42 -8.17
CA GLU A 162 18.98 9.99 -9.56
C GLU A 162 20.22 10.59 -10.27
N ALA A 163 20.48 11.87 -10.03
CA ALA A 163 21.66 12.51 -10.62
C ALA A 163 22.96 11.87 -10.11
N TYR A 164 23.05 11.55 -8.82
CA TYR A 164 24.19 10.82 -8.28
C TYR A 164 24.30 9.41 -8.87
N GLN A 165 23.17 8.72 -9.04
CA GLN A 165 23.15 7.38 -9.66
C GLN A 165 23.69 7.43 -11.10
N VAL A 166 23.27 8.40 -11.90
CA VAL A 166 23.79 8.60 -13.26
C VAL A 166 25.29 8.83 -13.25
N GLU A 167 25.79 9.66 -12.32
CA GLU A 167 27.23 9.87 -12.20
C GLU A 167 27.97 8.59 -11.79
N MET A 168 27.42 7.77 -10.91
CA MET A 168 28.00 6.46 -10.59
C MET A 168 28.02 5.53 -11.80
N ASP A 169 26.96 5.52 -12.60
CA ASP A 169 26.85 4.66 -13.79
C ASP A 169 27.85 5.05 -14.88
N TYR A 170 28.21 6.32 -14.98
CA TYR A 170 29.32 6.74 -15.86
C TYR A 170 30.64 6.08 -15.49
N GLY A 171 30.87 5.77 -14.22
CA GLY A 171 32.10 5.08 -13.78
C GLY A 171 32.21 3.63 -14.25
N ARG A 172 31.10 2.99 -14.58
CA ARG A 172 30.99 1.55 -14.91
C ARG A 172 30.69 1.28 -16.37
N SER A 173 30.40 2.31 -17.16
CA SER A 173 29.94 2.16 -18.54
C SER A 173 31.01 2.49 -19.55
N LEU A 174 30.97 1.77 -20.68
CA LEU A 174 31.70 2.07 -21.91
C LEU A 174 30.74 2.80 -22.84
N GLU A 175 31.13 4.00 -23.29
CA GLU A 175 30.27 4.83 -24.11
C GLU A 175 31.08 5.54 -25.23
N ALA A 176 30.41 5.72 -26.37
CA ALA A 176 30.94 6.48 -27.48
C ALA A 176 29.95 7.55 -27.90
N TYR A 177 30.41 8.77 -28.05
CA TYR A 177 29.63 9.88 -28.57
C TYR A 177 30.49 10.72 -29.54
N SER A 178 29.83 11.40 -30.49
CA SER A 178 30.48 12.26 -31.45
C SER A 178 30.38 13.71 -31.02
N GLY A 179 31.39 14.49 -31.32
CA GLY A 179 31.41 15.92 -31.01
C GLY A 179 32.55 16.64 -31.73
N LEU A 180 32.53 17.97 -31.63
CA LEU A 180 33.60 18.82 -32.15
C LEU A 180 34.73 18.94 -31.12
N HIS A 181 35.95 18.84 -31.57
CA HIS A 181 37.15 19.02 -30.76
C HIS A 181 38.21 19.82 -31.52
N ILE A 182 38.89 20.73 -30.82
CA ILE A 182 39.95 21.54 -31.39
C ILE A 182 41.25 20.75 -31.36
N ILE A 183 41.81 20.43 -32.52
CA ILE A 183 43.06 19.73 -32.69
C ILE A 183 43.96 20.64 -33.53
N ASP A 184 45.14 21.00 -33.03
CA ASP A 184 46.09 21.90 -33.69
C ASP A 184 45.46 23.22 -34.17
N GLY A 185 44.56 23.80 -33.37
CA GLY A 185 43.85 25.04 -33.67
C GLY A 185 42.71 24.95 -34.70
N GLN A 186 42.40 23.76 -35.18
CA GLN A 186 41.30 23.49 -36.10
C GLN A 186 40.20 22.67 -35.40
N GLU A 187 38.94 23.10 -35.57
CA GLU A 187 37.81 22.35 -35.12
C GLU A 187 37.56 21.14 -36.01
N ARG A 188 37.53 19.95 -35.44
CA ARG A 188 37.35 18.68 -36.14
C ARG A 188 36.24 17.85 -35.50
N ASP A 189 35.54 17.13 -36.35
CA ASP A 189 34.59 16.09 -35.93
C ASP A 189 35.35 14.88 -35.41
N VAL A 190 35.10 14.49 -34.16
CA VAL A 190 35.74 13.35 -33.52
C VAL A 190 34.73 12.46 -32.83
N ASP A 191 35.06 11.19 -32.72
CA ASP A 191 34.37 10.23 -31.87
C ASP A 191 35.13 10.13 -30.54
N PHE A 192 34.45 10.37 -29.45
CA PHE A 192 34.95 10.17 -28.10
C PHE A 192 34.61 8.77 -27.61
N LEU A 193 35.60 8.10 -27.04
CA LEU A 193 35.46 6.84 -26.33
C LEU A 193 35.70 7.09 -24.85
N ARG A 194 34.71 6.85 -24.05
CA ARG A 194 34.78 6.91 -22.59
C ARG A 194 34.78 5.50 -22.02
N VAL A 195 35.78 5.18 -21.22
CA VAL A 195 35.88 3.90 -20.50
C VAL A 195 35.75 4.18 -19.01
N GLY A 196 34.55 4.09 -18.51
CA GLY A 196 34.26 4.52 -17.14
C GLY A 196 34.71 5.96 -16.91
N ARG A 197 35.42 6.18 -15.80
CA ARG A 197 36.13 7.43 -15.48
C ARG A 197 37.67 7.28 -15.65
N THR A 198 38.11 6.14 -16.14
CA THR A 198 39.54 5.84 -16.21
C THR A 198 40.21 6.40 -17.46
N ALA A 199 39.53 6.33 -18.60
CA ALA A 199 40.07 6.84 -19.86
C ALA A 199 39.01 7.60 -20.66
N LEU A 200 39.41 8.74 -21.23
CA LEU A 200 38.66 9.47 -22.24
C LEU A 200 39.58 9.69 -23.42
N ILE A 201 39.20 9.16 -24.57
CA ILE A 201 40.00 9.13 -25.78
C ILE A 201 39.18 9.71 -26.92
N TYR A 202 39.77 10.54 -27.77
CA TYR A 202 39.13 10.93 -29.01
C TYR A 202 39.84 10.29 -30.21
N GLN A 203 39.11 10.07 -31.29
CA GLN A 203 39.61 9.66 -32.57
C GLN A 203 38.87 10.42 -33.67
N THR A 204 39.61 10.96 -34.66
CA THR A 204 38.97 11.55 -35.84
C THR A 204 38.29 10.47 -36.67
N ARG A 205 37.27 10.84 -37.47
CA ARG A 205 36.50 9.89 -38.28
C ARG A 205 37.36 9.10 -39.28
N ASP A 206 38.41 9.71 -39.79
CA ASP A 206 39.41 9.07 -40.67
C ASP A 206 40.44 8.25 -39.89
N ALA A 207 40.33 8.21 -38.57
CA ALA A 207 41.28 7.56 -37.66
C ALA A 207 42.73 8.03 -37.81
N SER A 208 42.98 9.19 -38.43
CA SER A 208 44.33 9.73 -38.62
C SER A 208 44.92 10.27 -37.32
N LEU A 209 44.10 10.97 -36.51
CA LEU A 209 44.50 11.57 -35.25
C LEU A 209 43.75 10.96 -34.10
N GLN A 210 44.44 10.79 -32.99
CA GLN A 210 43.85 10.31 -31.75
C GLN A 210 44.60 10.91 -30.56
N GLY A 211 43.89 11.11 -29.47
CA GLY A 211 44.44 11.61 -28.23
C GLY A 211 43.71 11.12 -27.01
N THR A 212 44.36 11.18 -25.88
CA THR A 212 43.79 10.79 -24.59
C THR A 212 43.84 11.97 -23.62
N TRP A 213 42.87 12.02 -22.74
CA TRP A 213 42.85 13.02 -21.68
C TRP A 213 43.76 12.62 -20.54
N ASN A 214 44.75 13.44 -20.26
CA ASN A 214 45.62 13.28 -19.10
C ASN A 214 44.97 13.97 -17.90
N LYS A 215 44.65 13.20 -16.83
CA LYS A 215 44.01 13.71 -15.62
C LYS A 215 44.91 14.58 -14.75
N GLN A 216 46.24 14.33 -14.79
CA GLN A 216 47.20 15.06 -13.95
C GLN A 216 47.45 16.45 -14.53
N THR A 217 47.74 16.52 -15.84
CA THR A 217 48.01 17.78 -16.54
C THR A 217 46.73 18.52 -16.93
N ARG A 218 45.54 17.81 -16.88
CA ARG A 218 44.25 18.31 -17.37
C ARG A 218 44.32 18.82 -18.82
N GLN A 219 45.04 18.10 -19.65
CA GLN A 219 45.22 18.41 -21.07
C GLN A 219 45.03 17.17 -21.95
N TRP A 220 44.74 17.42 -23.20
CA TRP A 220 44.72 16.40 -24.21
C TRP A 220 46.15 16.11 -24.69
N GLU A 221 46.53 14.84 -24.72
CA GLU A 221 47.83 14.37 -25.19
C GLU A 221 47.62 13.49 -26.42
N ALA A 222 48.52 13.65 -27.41
CA ALA A 222 48.48 12.81 -28.59
C ALA A 222 48.75 11.34 -28.23
N LEU A 223 47.95 10.43 -28.76
CA LEU A 223 48.08 9.01 -28.51
C LEU A 223 48.85 8.34 -29.66
N SER A 224 49.75 7.42 -29.32
CA SER A 224 50.53 6.67 -30.33
C SER A 224 49.62 5.90 -31.30
N SER A 225 50.01 5.88 -32.56
CA SER A 225 49.33 5.13 -33.63
C SER A 225 49.19 3.63 -33.36
N SER A 226 49.98 3.06 -32.46
CA SER A 226 49.90 1.66 -32.02
C SER A 226 48.56 1.32 -31.38
N TYR A 227 47.88 2.30 -30.75
CA TYR A 227 46.58 2.11 -30.12
C TYR A 227 45.39 2.29 -31.08
N ARG A 228 45.60 2.70 -32.35
CA ARG A 228 44.55 3.01 -33.31
C ARG A 228 43.52 1.90 -33.45
N THR A 229 43.99 0.68 -33.66
CA THR A 229 43.11 -0.49 -33.82
C THR A 229 42.28 -0.76 -32.56
N GLN A 230 42.89 -0.58 -31.37
CA GLN A 230 42.22 -0.80 -30.09
C GLN A 230 41.13 0.27 -29.82
N VAL A 231 41.45 1.54 -30.11
CA VAL A 231 40.49 2.65 -29.99
C VAL A 231 39.32 2.46 -30.94
N THR A 232 39.58 2.13 -32.22
CA THR A 232 38.53 1.83 -33.20
C THR A 232 37.64 0.64 -32.75
N LYS A 233 38.27 -0.42 -32.21
CA LYS A 233 37.58 -1.57 -31.65
C LYS A 233 36.68 -1.14 -30.47
N GLY A 234 37.19 -0.33 -29.54
CA GLY A 234 36.45 0.19 -28.40
C GLY A 234 35.27 1.06 -28.82
N LEU A 235 35.44 1.95 -29.80
CA LEU A 235 34.36 2.76 -30.37
C LEU A 235 33.24 1.89 -30.96
N ARG A 236 33.59 0.84 -31.70
CA ARG A 236 32.58 -0.10 -32.27
C ARG A 236 31.84 -0.90 -31.19
N MET A 237 32.55 -1.30 -30.12
CA MET A 237 31.94 -1.97 -28.97
C MET A 237 30.98 -1.03 -28.24
N ALA A 238 31.40 0.21 -27.97
CA ALA A 238 30.58 1.22 -27.34
C ALA A 238 29.32 1.58 -28.18
N LYS A 239 29.49 1.61 -29.51
CA LYS A 239 28.37 1.80 -30.46
C LYS A 239 27.53 0.51 -30.69
N LYS A 240 27.79 -0.58 -29.93
CA LYS A 240 27.11 -1.89 -30.06
C LYS A 240 27.21 -2.55 -31.44
N GLN A 241 28.27 -2.23 -32.17
CA GLN A 241 28.57 -2.79 -33.50
C GLN A 241 29.47 -4.01 -33.44
N LEU A 242 30.06 -4.27 -32.27
CA LEU A 242 30.94 -5.40 -31.99
C LEU A 242 30.59 -5.98 -30.64
N ALA A 243 30.71 -7.30 -30.49
CA ALA A 243 30.57 -7.97 -29.21
C ALA A 243 31.63 -7.49 -28.19
N PRO A 244 31.31 -7.48 -26.89
CA PRO A 244 32.28 -7.15 -25.85
C PRO A 244 33.53 -8.03 -25.92
N ASP A 245 34.70 -7.40 -25.88
CA ASP A 245 35.98 -8.08 -25.93
C ASP A 245 37.04 -7.26 -25.16
N LEU A 246 38.22 -7.84 -24.92
CA LEU A 246 39.31 -7.16 -24.24
C LEU A 246 39.83 -5.99 -25.05
N LEU A 247 40.07 -4.86 -24.38
CA LEU A 247 40.65 -3.64 -24.92
C LEU A 247 41.97 -3.33 -24.22
N MET A 248 43.00 -3.10 -25.00
CA MET A 248 44.28 -2.63 -24.53
C MET A 248 44.36 -1.13 -24.76
N LEU A 249 44.11 -0.35 -23.73
CA LEU A 249 44.11 1.12 -23.78
C LEU A 249 45.14 1.68 -22.78
N PRO A 250 45.81 2.81 -23.11
CA PRO A 250 46.68 3.47 -22.16
C PRO A 250 45.86 4.07 -21.04
N ILE A 251 46.08 3.63 -19.84
CA ILE A 251 45.49 4.19 -18.63
C ILE A 251 46.63 4.87 -17.88
N ALA A 252 46.53 6.18 -17.67
CA ALA A 252 47.42 6.87 -16.76
C ALA A 252 47.11 6.38 -15.34
N LEU A 253 47.99 5.58 -14.78
CA LEU A 253 47.92 5.19 -13.37
C LEU A 253 48.24 6.45 -12.55
N THR A 254 47.36 6.82 -11.68
CA THR A 254 47.68 7.79 -10.60
C THR A 254 48.43 7.00 -9.53
N ASP A 255 49.67 7.30 -9.33
CA ASP A 255 50.40 6.89 -8.12
C ASP A 255 49.78 7.50 -6.89
#